data_8402b5137301d5d9782953feee4df184
#
_entry.id   8402b5137301d5d9782953feee4df184
#
_cell.length_a   1.000
_cell.length_b   1.000
_cell.length_c   1.000
_cell.angle_alpha   90.00
_cell.angle_beta   90.00
_cell.angle_gamma   90.00
#
_symmetry.space_group_name_H-M   'P 1'
#
loop_
_entity.id
_entity.type
_entity.pdbx_description
1 polymer ?
#
loop_
_entity_poly.entity_id
_entity_poly.type
_entity_poly.pdbx_seq_one_letter_code
_entity_poly.pdbx_strand_id
1 'polypeptide(L)'
;NAAGAQYPRRLWLGVRGSRMPYVYLDHEADIGLEATGERLEEALRDGVQGLLALLVDPETVEPREAVPVQASGDDPGALYVALLNAVLAAVDLHGMFFRDFELTRLDRVDDHWVAEGTLYGEPIDLERHAVEIEVKAATYGGLLAEQTDTGWRLRCVLDL
;
A
#
# COMPACT_ATOMS: atom_id res chain seq x y z
N ASN A 1 -18.83 14.95 -12.17
CA ASN A 1 -18.81 14.43 -12.05
C ASN A 1 -18.87 13.49 -11.87
N ALA A 2 -19.47 14.24 -12.22
CA ALA A 2 -19.24 12.86 -12.46
C ALA A 2 -18.50 12.18 -11.35
N ALA A 3 -18.60 12.68 -10.21
CA ALA A 3 -17.80 12.16 -9.11
C ALA A 3 -17.97 10.65 -8.98
N GLY A 4 -19.19 10.17 -9.06
CA GLY A 4 -19.40 8.76 -8.90
C GLY A 4 -18.81 7.93 -10.01
N ALA A 5 -18.53 8.54 -11.12
CA ALA A 5 -18.02 7.79 -12.27
C ALA A 5 -16.58 7.36 -12.07
N GLN A 6 -15.88 7.95 -11.14
CA GLN A 6 -14.49 7.59 -10.94
C GLN A 6 -14.32 6.24 -10.29
N TYR A 7 -15.26 5.86 -9.44
CA TYR A 7 -15.08 4.63 -8.70
C TYR A 7 -15.23 3.35 -9.50
N PRO A 8 -16.06 3.32 -10.53
CA PRO A 8 -16.12 2.08 -11.29
C PRO A 8 -14.87 1.81 -12.11
N ARG A 9 -14.09 2.83 -12.35
CA ARG A 9 -12.90 2.64 -13.16
C ARG A 9 -11.79 2.06 -12.32
N ARG A 10 -11.19 1.00 -12.81
CA ARG A 10 -10.07 0.36 -12.15
C ARG A 10 -8.88 0.41 -13.07
N LEU A 11 -7.76 0.81 -12.49
CA LEU A 11 -6.50 0.84 -13.22
C LEU A 11 -5.68 -0.34 -12.80
N TRP A 12 -5.29 -1.13 -13.77
CA TRP A 12 -4.45 -2.30 -13.55
C TRP A 12 -3.03 -1.95 -13.93
N LEU A 13 -2.18 -1.75 -12.93
CA LEU A 13 -0.80 -1.37 -13.17
C LEU A 13 0.12 -2.53 -12.88
N GLY A 14 1.20 -2.60 -13.64
CA GLY A 14 2.21 -3.61 -13.42
C GLY A 14 1.72 -5.00 -13.74
N VAL A 15 0.74 -5.12 -14.55
CA VAL A 15 0.17 -6.42 -14.86
C VAL A 15 1.19 -7.32 -15.50
N ARG A 16 1.15 -8.54 -15.15
CA ARG A 16 2.03 -9.53 -15.70
C ARG A 16 1.24 -10.70 -16.18
N GLY A 17 0.09 -10.46 -16.74
CA GLY A 17 -0.72 -11.49 -17.28
C GLY A 17 -1.59 -12.16 -16.25
N SER A 18 -1.11 -12.51 -15.13
CA SER A 18 -1.93 -13.12 -14.11
C SER A 18 -2.69 -12.04 -13.36
N ARG A 19 -3.27 -12.38 -12.30
CA ARG A 19 -4.06 -11.42 -11.56
C ARG A 19 -3.18 -10.50 -10.74
N MET A 20 -3.70 -9.33 -10.48
CA MET A 20 -3.09 -8.38 -9.57
C MET A 20 -3.86 -8.39 -8.27
N PRO A 21 -3.18 -8.54 -7.14
CA PRO A 21 -3.87 -8.48 -5.85
C PRO A 21 -4.31 -7.08 -5.44
N TYR A 22 -3.79 -6.06 -6.10
CA TYR A 22 -4.21 -4.69 -5.83
C TYR A 22 -4.64 -4.01 -7.12
N VAL A 23 -5.50 -3.00 -7.00
CA VAL A 23 -5.95 -2.19 -8.11
C VAL A 23 -5.96 -0.73 -7.70
N TYR A 24 -5.82 0.14 -8.67
CA TYR A 24 -5.91 1.59 -8.46
C TYR A 24 -7.26 2.05 -8.96
N LEU A 25 -7.93 2.87 -8.15
CA LEU A 25 -9.25 3.38 -8.48
C LEU A 25 -9.13 4.85 -8.81
N ASP A 26 -9.58 5.23 -10.01
CA ASP A 26 -9.56 6.63 -10.41
C ASP A 26 -10.40 7.46 -9.47
N HIS A 27 -9.84 8.58 -9.04
CA HIS A 27 -10.53 9.53 -8.19
C HIS A 27 -9.91 10.89 -8.49
N GLU A 28 -10.70 11.92 -8.55
CA GLU A 28 -10.32 13.22 -9.09
C GLU A 28 -8.87 13.62 -8.92
N ALA A 29 -8.50 14.13 -7.75
CA ALA A 29 -7.12 14.53 -7.47
C ALA A 29 -6.38 13.46 -6.67
N ASP A 30 -6.98 12.29 -6.55
CA ASP A 30 -6.48 11.23 -5.69
C ASP A 30 -6.55 9.91 -6.42
N ILE A 31 -5.94 8.90 -5.81
CA ILE A 31 -5.96 7.54 -6.34
C ILE A 31 -6.48 6.62 -5.26
N GLY A 32 -7.43 5.77 -5.61
CA GLY A 32 -7.86 4.71 -4.71
C GLY A 32 -6.94 3.52 -4.83
N LEU A 33 -6.61 2.93 -3.70
CA LEU A 33 -5.80 1.71 -3.66
C LEU A 33 -6.60 0.61 -2.99
N GLU A 34 -6.87 -0.44 -3.75
CA GLU A 34 -7.62 -1.58 -3.24
C GLU A 34 -6.71 -2.80 -3.23
N ALA A 35 -6.71 -3.51 -2.12
CA ALA A 35 -5.89 -4.71 -1.94
C ALA A 35 -6.78 -5.86 -1.52
N THR A 36 -6.43 -7.06 -1.95
CA THR A 36 -7.18 -8.26 -1.60
C THR A 36 -6.24 -9.38 -1.21
N GLY A 37 -6.75 -10.34 -0.46
CA GLY A 37 -6.01 -11.52 -0.09
C GLY A 37 -6.93 -12.50 0.61
N GLU A 38 -6.54 -13.78 0.62
CA GLU A 38 -7.32 -14.78 1.32
C GLU A 38 -7.27 -14.55 2.82
N ARG A 39 -6.15 -14.03 3.31
CA ARG A 39 -5.99 -13.67 4.70
C ARG A 39 -5.66 -12.20 4.80
N LEU A 40 -5.91 -11.62 5.98
CA LEU A 40 -5.65 -10.22 6.20
C LEU A 40 -4.17 -9.89 5.97
N GLU A 41 -3.27 -10.79 6.38
CA GLU A 41 -1.84 -10.60 6.17
C GLU A 41 -1.53 -10.39 4.69
N GLU A 42 -2.14 -11.19 3.84
CA GLU A 42 -1.91 -11.09 2.40
C GLU A 42 -2.43 -9.79 1.84
N ALA A 43 -3.63 -9.39 2.28
CA ALA A 43 -4.21 -8.14 1.79
C ALA A 43 -3.37 -6.94 2.20
N LEU A 44 -2.89 -6.94 3.45
CA LEU A 44 -2.04 -5.84 3.92
C LEU A 44 -0.74 -5.78 3.13
N ARG A 45 -0.09 -6.93 2.94
CA ARG A 45 1.15 -6.98 2.19
C ARG A 45 0.94 -6.51 0.75
N ASP A 46 -0.13 -6.98 0.13
CA ASP A 46 -0.40 -6.62 -1.26
C ASP A 46 -0.70 -5.13 -1.39
N GLY A 47 -1.36 -4.54 -0.41
CA GLY A 47 -1.60 -3.11 -0.41
C GLY A 47 -0.32 -2.31 -0.32
N VAL A 48 0.60 -2.72 0.56
CA VAL A 48 1.90 -2.06 0.65
C VAL A 48 2.66 -2.20 -0.67
N GLN A 49 2.69 -3.41 -1.24
CA GLN A 49 3.38 -3.60 -2.52
C GLN A 49 2.77 -2.72 -3.62
N GLY A 50 1.45 -2.56 -3.61
CA GLY A 50 0.79 -1.66 -4.55
C GLY A 50 1.22 -0.22 -4.37
N LEU A 51 1.35 0.23 -3.13
CA LEU A 51 1.84 1.58 -2.84
C LEU A 51 3.28 1.74 -3.32
N LEU A 52 4.14 0.77 -3.03
CA LEU A 52 5.54 0.85 -3.47
C LEU A 52 5.64 0.96 -4.99
N ALA A 53 4.84 0.18 -5.71
CA ALA A 53 4.87 0.21 -7.17
C ALA A 53 4.32 1.51 -7.74
N LEU A 54 3.50 2.21 -6.97
CA LEU A 54 2.96 3.49 -7.41
C LEU A 54 4.01 4.59 -7.31
N LEU A 55 4.90 4.50 -6.33
CA LEU A 55 5.93 5.53 -6.09
C LEU A 55 7.09 5.41 -7.07
N VAL A 56 7.48 4.20 -7.41
CA VAL A 56 8.68 3.95 -8.19
C VAL A 56 8.52 2.59 -8.86
N ASP A 57 9.12 2.41 -10.05
CA ASP A 57 9.16 1.09 -10.66
C ASP A 57 10.02 0.18 -9.79
N PRO A 58 9.44 -0.84 -9.15
CA PRO A 58 10.18 -1.67 -8.20
C PRO A 58 11.39 -2.38 -8.83
N GLU A 59 11.33 -2.64 -10.12
CA GLU A 59 12.44 -3.35 -10.78
C GLU A 59 13.69 -2.49 -10.91
N THR A 60 13.55 -1.17 -10.70
CA THR A 60 14.70 -0.28 -10.72
C THR A 60 15.29 -0.10 -9.32
N VAL A 61 14.72 -0.74 -8.29
CA VAL A 61 15.18 -0.59 -6.91
C VAL A 61 15.86 -1.88 -6.46
N GLU A 62 17.06 -1.75 -5.90
CA GLU A 62 17.79 -2.89 -5.34
C GLU A 62 17.40 -3.08 -3.88
N PRO A 63 17.03 -4.31 -3.47
CA PRO A 63 16.59 -4.53 -2.08
C PRO A 63 17.78 -4.75 -1.14
N ARG A 64 18.68 -3.79 -1.07
CA ARG A 64 19.96 -3.97 -0.37
C ARG A 64 19.91 -3.67 1.11
N GLU A 65 19.01 -2.81 1.55
CA GLU A 65 18.94 -2.41 2.96
C GLU A 65 17.55 -2.68 3.49
N ALA A 66 17.49 -3.00 4.77
CA ALA A 66 16.24 -3.35 5.43
C ALA A 66 15.86 -2.25 6.41
N VAL A 67 14.60 -1.84 6.37
CA VAL A 67 14.07 -0.81 7.27
C VAL A 67 12.81 -1.36 7.93
N PRO A 68 12.76 -1.40 9.26
CA PRO A 68 11.56 -1.87 9.95
C PRO A 68 10.46 -0.83 9.93
N VAL A 69 9.22 -1.29 9.86
CA VAL A 69 8.05 -0.42 9.99
C VAL A 69 7.05 -1.07 10.91
N GLN A 70 6.22 -0.25 11.53
CA GLN A 70 5.23 -0.69 12.49
C GLN A 70 4.02 0.21 12.40
N ALA A 71 2.84 -0.39 12.56
CA ALA A 71 1.59 0.37 12.53
C ALA A 71 0.57 -0.30 13.44
N SER A 72 -0.43 0.47 13.87
CA SER A 72 -1.49 -0.07 14.69
C SER A 72 -2.79 0.66 14.38
N GLY A 73 -3.90 0.04 14.74
CA GLY A 73 -5.22 0.62 14.54
C GLY A 73 -6.27 -0.17 15.29
N ASP A 74 -7.42 0.47 15.50
CA ASP A 74 -8.50 -0.15 16.28
C ASP A 74 -9.26 -1.21 15.49
N ASP A 75 -9.13 -1.19 14.17
CA ASP A 75 -9.75 -2.18 13.30
C ASP A 75 -8.88 -2.36 12.05
N PRO A 76 -9.16 -3.37 11.23
CA PRO A 76 -8.32 -3.64 10.05
C PRO A 76 -8.24 -2.48 9.07
N GLY A 77 -9.32 -1.69 8.92
CA GLY A 77 -9.27 -0.54 8.03
C GLY A 77 -8.33 0.54 8.53
N ALA A 78 -8.41 0.85 9.82
CA ALA A 78 -7.50 1.83 10.42
C ALA A 78 -6.06 1.33 10.35
N LEU A 79 -5.86 0.03 10.55
CA LEU A 79 -4.52 -0.56 10.44
C LEU A 79 -3.99 -0.41 9.03
N TYR A 80 -4.81 -0.65 8.02
CA TYR A 80 -4.41 -0.53 6.63
C TYR A 80 -3.89 0.88 6.34
N VAL A 81 -4.68 1.90 6.69
CA VAL A 81 -4.29 3.29 6.48
C VAL A 81 -3.02 3.62 7.25
N ALA A 82 -2.94 3.19 8.51
CA ALA A 82 -1.77 3.47 9.33
C ALA A 82 -0.51 2.82 8.76
N LEU A 83 -0.64 1.59 8.25
CA LEU A 83 0.51 0.89 7.67
C LEU A 83 1.01 1.59 6.42
N LEU A 84 0.09 2.00 5.53
CA LEU A 84 0.49 2.72 4.32
C LEU A 84 1.18 4.03 4.68
N ASN A 85 0.67 4.75 5.68
CA ASN A 85 1.31 5.99 6.10
C ASN A 85 2.66 5.74 6.75
N ALA A 86 2.83 4.64 7.46
CA ALA A 86 4.12 4.29 8.03
C ALA A 86 5.15 4.03 6.93
N VAL A 87 4.72 3.41 5.84
CA VAL A 87 5.60 3.18 4.69
C VAL A 87 6.00 4.50 4.03
N LEU A 88 5.04 5.40 3.83
CA LEU A 88 5.33 6.71 3.25
C LEU A 88 6.30 7.50 4.15
N ALA A 89 6.11 7.43 5.46
CA ALA A 89 7.01 8.09 6.39
C ALA A 89 8.42 7.50 6.31
N ALA A 90 8.53 6.19 6.11
CA ALA A 90 9.84 5.55 5.99
C ALA A 90 10.57 6.01 4.74
N VAL A 91 9.84 6.17 3.62
CA VAL A 91 10.43 6.69 2.40
C VAL A 91 11.05 8.07 2.65
N ASP A 92 10.27 8.95 3.29
CA ASP A 92 10.74 10.31 3.53
C ASP A 92 11.86 10.36 4.57
N LEU A 93 11.68 9.65 5.67
CA LEU A 93 12.63 9.71 6.78
C LEU A 93 13.99 9.15 6.39
N HIS A 94 14.01 8.07 5.64
CA HIS A 94 15.27 7.41 5.29
C HIS A 94 15.80 7.83 3.92
N GLY A 95 15.00 8.58 3.13
CA GLY A 95 15.42 8.97 1.80
C GLY A 95 15.63 7.76 0.91
N MET A 96 14.72 6.80 0.96
CA MET A 96 14.86 5.53 0.27
C MET A 96 13.61 5.22 -0.53
N PHE A 97 13.79 4.49 -1.64
CA PHE A 97 12.72 3.75 -2.28
C PHE A 97 12.83 2.30 -1.88
N PHE A 98 11.70 1.61 -1.83
CA PHE A 98 11.65 0.21 -1.41
C PHE A 98 11.04 -0.63 -2.51
N ARG A 99 11.58 -1.83 -2.67
CA ARG A 99 11.10 -2.77 -3.67
C ARG A 99 10.15 -3.80 -3.09
N ASP A 100 10.44 -4.28 -1.88
CA ASP A 100 9.70 -5.37 -1.28
C ASP A 100 9.31 -5.03 0.16
N PHE A 101 8.22 -5.65 0.58
CA PHE A 101 7.75 -5.56 1.95
C PHE A 101 7.45 -6.96 2.46
N GLU A 102 7.94 -7.26 3.65
CA GLU A 102 7.66 -8.50 4.33
C GLU A 102 6.91 -8.19 5.62
N LEU A 103 5.69 -8.71 5.75
CA LEU A 103 4.93 -8.57 6.98
C LEU A 103 5.40 -9.67 7.93
N THR A 104 5.97 -9.27 9.07
CA THR A 104 6.56 -10.22 10.00
C THR A 104 5.68 -10.51 11.21
N ARG A 105 4.70 -9.64 11.47
CA ARG A 105 3.83 -9.82 12.62
C ARG A 105 2.50 -9.14 12.38
N LEU A 106 1.43 -9.83 12.72
CA LEU A 106 0.09 -9.26 12.75
C LEU A 106 -0.61 -9.84 13.97
N ASP A 107 -0.89 -8.99 14.96
CA ASP A 107 -1.51 -9.41 16.21
C ASP A 107 -2.69 -8.51 16.54
N ARG A 108 -3.61 -9.10 17.28
CA ARG A 108 -4.71 -8.35 17.86
C ARG A 108 -4.53 -8.43 19.37
N VAL A 109 -4.28 -7.29 19.98
CA VAL A 109 -4.02 -7.18 21.42
C VAL A 109 -5.02 -6.20 22.00
N ASP A 110 -5.92 -6.66 22.89
CA ASP A 110 -6.89 -5.81 23.58
C ASP A 110 -7.69 -4.95 22.59
N ASP A 111 -8.29 -5.59 21.59
CA ASP A 111 -9.10 -4.89 20.59
C ASP A 111 -8.30 -3.88 19.77
N HIS A 112 -7.01 -4.08 19.70
CA HIS A 112 -6.10 -3.21 18.97
C HIS A 112 -5.25 -4.07 18.06
N TRP A 113 -5.16 -3.68 16.78
CA TRP A 113 -4.40 -4.43 15.80
C TRP A 113 -3.00 -3.83 15.67
N VAL A 114 -1.98 -4.69 15.62
CA VAL A 114 -0.60 -4.27 15.47
C VAL A 114 0.02 -5.05 14.32
N ALA A 115 0.69 -4.32 13.43
CA ALA A 115 1.41 -4.93 12.31
C ALA A 115 2.86 -4.47 12.34
N GLU A 116 3.77 -5.40 12.09
CA GLU A 116 5.19 -5.11 11.96
C GLU A 116 5.70 -5.74 10.69
N GLY A 117 6.65 -5.08 10.05
CA GLY A 117 7.23 -5.62 8.86
C GLY A 117 8.55 -4.97 8.53
N THR A 118 9.11 -5.40 7.42
CA THR A 118 10.41 -4.93 6.96
C THR A 118 10.32 -4.52 5.50
N LEU A 119 10.80 -3.33 5.21
CA LEU A 119 10.92 -2.82 3.86
C LEU A 119 12.34 -3.05 3.37
N TYR A 120 12.48 -3.45 2.12
CA TYR A 120 13.80 -3.68 1.52
C TYR A 120 13.98 -2.76 0.33
N GLY A 121 15.05 -1.97 0.34
CA GLY A 121 15.30 -1.02 -0.72
C GLY A 121 16.67 -0.39 -0.63
N GLU A 122 16.79 0.83 -1.12
CA GLU A 122 18.07 1.52 -1.20
C GLU A 122 17.85 3.04 -1.25
N PRO A 123 18.90 3.82 -0.96
CA PRO A 123 18.77 5.28 -1.07
C PRO A 123 18.30 5.71 -2.45
N ILE A 124 17.51 6.77 -2.49
CA ILE A 124 16.95 7.29 -3.73
C ILE A 124 18.08 7.74 -4.65
N ASP A 125 18.01 7.28 -5.89
CA ASP A 125 18.95 7.65 -6.95
C ASP A 125 18.12 8.01 -8.17
N LEU A 126 17.93 9.30 -8.39
CA LEU A 126 17.01 9.78 -9.43
C LEU A 126 17.52 9.49 -10.83
N GLU A 127 18.80 9.14 -10.97
CA GLU A 127 19.33 8.77 -12.29
C GLU A 127 19.05 7.31 -12.64
N ARG A 128 18.88 6.48 -11.63
CA ARG A 128 18.70 5.06 -11.84
C ARG A 128 17.26 4.58 -11.57
N HIS A 129 16.59 5.23 -10.62
CA HIS A 129 15.23 4.82 -10.26
C HIS A 129 14.22 5.45 -11.21
N ALA A 130 13.24 4.65 -11.66
CA ALA A 130 12.15 5.15 -12.48
C ALA A 130 11.03 5.61 -11.55
N VAL A 131 11.08 6.89 -11.19
CA VAL A 131 10.13 7.48 -10.25
C VAL A 131 8.79 7.70 -10.95
N GLU A 132 7.71 7.35 -10.27
CA GLU A 132 6.38 7.42 -10.85
C GLU A 132 5.57 8.58 -10.29
N ILE A 133 4.95 8.38 -9.13
CA ILE A 133 4.02 9.35 -8.56
C ILE A 133 4.42 9.66 -7.13
N GLU A 134 4.24 10.92 -6.72
CA GLU A 134 4.43 11.29 -5.34
C GLU A 134 3.10 11.16 -4.62
N VAL A 135 3.08 10.43 -3.50
CA VAL A 135 1.89 10.24 -2.68
C VAL A 135 2.14 10.89 -1.34
N LYS A 136 1.25 11.77 -0.91
CA LYS A 136 1.43 12.48 0.36
C LYS A 136 0.95 11.69 1.55
N ALA A 137 -0.17 11.00 1.41
CA ALA A 137 -0.75 10.30 2.54
C ALA A 137 -1.81 9.32 2.09
N ALA A 138 -2.05 8.31 2.91
CA ALA A 138 -3.23 7.47 2.77
C ALA A 138 -4.30 8.05 3.69
N THR A 139 -5.53 8.07 3.23
CA THR A 139 -6.63 8.71 3.95
C THR A 139 -7.81 7.75 4.10
N TYR A 140 -8.72 8.13 4.97
CA TYR A 140 -9.92 7.33 5.22
C TYR A 140 -11.02 7.53 4.17
N GLY A 141 -10.83 8.42 3.21
CA GLY A 141 -11.80 8.60 2.15
C GLY A 141 -11.99 7.29 1.40
N GLY A 142 -13.24 6.88 1.20
CA GLY A 142 -13.53 5.65 0.52
C GLY A 142 -13.03 4.41 1.22
N LEU A 143 -12.78 4.49 2.53
CA LEU A 143 -12.25 3.37 3.28
C LEU A 143 -13.22 2.20 3.28
N LEU A 144 -12.66 1.02 3.01
CA LEU A 144 -13.40 -0.22 3.07
C LEU A 144 -12.49 -1.28 3.63
N ALA A 145 -12.98 -2.04 4.59
CA ALA A 145 -12.28 -3.21 5.08
C ALA A 145 -13.35 -4.24 5.33
N GLU A 146 -13.42 -5.23 4.44
CA GLU A 146 -14.46 -6.25 4.60
C GLU A 146 -13.90 -7.64 4.37
N GLN A 147 -14.42 -8.55 5.14
CA GLN A 147 -14.13 -9.97 4.98
C GLN A 147 -15.22 -10.56 4.12
N THR A 148 -14.82 -11.20 3.03
CA THR A 148 -15.75 -11.81 2.08
C THR A 148 -15.63 -13.32 2.16
N ASP A 149 -16.44 -14.01 1.37
CA ASP A 149 -16.38 -15.47 1.33
C ASP A 149 -15.01 -15.98 0.89
N THR A 150 -14.30 -15.19 0.11
CA THR A 150 -13.02 -15.61 -0.45
C THR A 150 -11.82 -14.93 0.20
N GLY A 151 -12.04 -14.07 1.18
CA GLY A 151 -10.94 -13.42 1.88
C GLY A 151 -11.25 -12.00 2.29
N TRP A 152 -10.22 -11.16 2.20
CA TRP A 152 -10.29 -9.77 2.64
C TRP A 152 -10.17 -8.82 1.46
N ARG A 153 -10.86 -7.68 1.57
CA ARG A 153 -10.73 -6.58 0.64
C ARG A 153 -10.56 -5.29 1.42
N LEU A 154 -9.48 -4.57 1.14
CA LEU A 154 -9.16 -3.31 1.80
C LEU A 154 -9.08 -2.22 0.74
N ARG A 155 -9.61 -1.04 1.05
CA ARG A 155 -9.60 0.08 0.10
C ARG A 155 -9.43 1.37 0.87
N CYS A 156 -8.62 2.26 0.34
CA CYS A 156 -8.52 3.62 0.84
C CYS A 156 -8.19 4.55 -0.31
N VAL A 157 -8.13 5.84 -0.03
CA VAL A 157 -7.80 6.85 -1.03
C VAL A 157 -6.44 7.43 -0.67
N LEU A 158 -5.58 7.54 -1.68
CA LEU A 158 -4.25 8.13 -1.54
C LEU A 158 -4.32 9.58 -1.99
N ASP A 159 -3.85 10.47 -1.14
CA ASP A 159 -3.79 11.90 -1.40
C ASP A 159 -2.50 12.22 -2.15
N LEU A 160 -2.62 12.85 -3.32
CA LEU A 160 -1.46 13.18 -4.15
C LEU A 160 -0.98 14.63 -3.96
#